data_6a13ae1f3f8b720025be55bd27db647f
#
_entry.id   6a13ae1f3f8b720025be55bd27db647f
#
_cell.length_a   1.000
_cell.length_b   1.000
_cell.length_c   1.000
_cell.angle_alpha   90.00
_cell.angle_beta   90.00
_cell.angle_gamma   90.00
#
_symmetry.space_group_name_H-M   'P 1'
#
loop_
_entity.id
_entity.type
_entity.pdbx_description
1 polymer ?
#
loop_
_entity_poly.entity_id
_entity_poly.type
_entity_poly.pdbx_seq_one_letter_code
_entity_poly.pdbx_strand_id
1 'polypeptide(L)' 'MKFIVLLLLAGEPIYLPFDTTLSCGDQGEEIIETISTYHGPGPEQGWYTKEGKLVFGFYCE' A
#
# COMPACT_ATOMS: atom_id res chain seq x y z
N MET A 1 8.50 15.75 -8.22
CA MET A 1 8.31 14.29 -8.17
C MET A 1 7.11 13.97 -7.30
N LYS A 2 6.29 13.06 -7.74
CA LYS A 2 5.10 12.64 -7.00
C LYS A 2 5.37 11.37 -6.23
N PHE A 3 4.65 11.19 -5.13
CA PHE A 3 4.80 10.02 -4.28
C PHE A 3 3.46 9.36 -4.01
N ILE A 4 3.48 8.03 -3.92
CA ILE A 4 2.38 7.27 -3.38
C ILE A 4 2.75 7.01 -1.92
N VAL A 5 1.85 7.34 -1.01
CA VAL A 5 2.08 7.17 0.42
C VAL A 5 1.20 6.04 0.92
N LEU A 6 1.84 4.96 1.35
CA LEU A 6 1.13 3.79 1.89
C LEU A 6 0.95 3.96 3.39
N LEU A 7 -0.27 3.80 3.85
CA LEU A 7 -0.63 3.97 5.25
C LEU A 7 -0.65 2.62 5.96
N LEU A 8 0.20 2.48 6.96
CA LEU A 8 0.34 1.24 7.72
C LEU A 8 -0.22 1.40 9.13
N LEU A 9 -0.94 0.38 9.59
CA LEU A 9 -1.39 0.34 10.97
C LEU A 9 -0.19 0.04 11.87
N ALA A 10 0.01 0.87 12.88
CA ALA A 10 1.12 0.74 13.83
C ALA A 10 2.50 0.81 13.16
N GLY A 11 2.61 1.54 12.05
CA GLY A 11 3.89 1.72 11.36
C GLY A 11 3.97 3.09 10.73
N GLU A 12 5.17 3.46 10.29
CA GLU A 12 5.37 4.72 9.60
C GLU A 12 4.90 4.61 8.14
N PRO A 13 4.39 5.70 7.56
CA PRO A 13 4.00 5.69 6.15
C PRO A 13 5.19 5.36 5.25
N ILE A 14 4.92 4.64 4.17
CA ILE A 14 5.94 4.33 3.18
C ILE A 14 5.76 5.25 1.99
N TYR A 15 6.80 5.99 1.63
CA TYR A 15 6.78 6.91 0.49
C TYR A 15 7.48 6.26 -0.70
N LEU A 16 6.75 6.13 -1.81
CA LEU A 16 7.27 5.53 -3.03
C LEU A 16 7.06 6.48 -4.20
N PRO A 17 8.09 6.73 -5.02
CA PRO A 17 7.90 7.57 -6.20
C PRO A 17 7.01 6.84 -7.22
N PHE A 18 6.24 7.61 -7.99
CA PHE A 18 5.40 7.00 -9.01
C PHE A 18 5.47 7.79 -10.31
N ASP A 19 5.12 7.08 -11.41
CA ASP A 19 5.09 7.66 -12.73
C ASP A 19 3.81 8.47 -12.91
N THR A 20 3.95 9.77 -13.15
CA THR A 20 2.80 10.66 -13.29
C THR A 20 2.03 10.46 -14.59
N THR A 21 2.52 9.62 -15.51
CA THR A 21 1.79 9.30 -16.73
C THR A 21 0.72 8.25 -16.53
N LEU A 22 0.75 7.57 -15.37
CA LEU A 22 -0.22 6.54 -15.02
C LEU A 22 -1.16 7.02 -13.92
N SER A 23 -2.31 6.34 -13.80
CA SER A 23 -3.24 6.62 -12.72
C SER A 23 -2.62 6.27 -11.37
N CYS A 24 -2.69 7.20 -10.42
CA CYS A 24 -2.17 6.95 -9.08
C CYS A 24 -2.91 5.79 -8.41
N GLY A 25 -4.22 5.70 -8.58
CA GLY A 25 -5.00 4.61 -8.01
C GLY A 25 -4.54 3.24 -8.50
N ASP A 26 -4.33 3.13 -9.82
CA ASP A 26 -3.88 1.87 -10.42
C ASP A 26 -2.48 1.50 -9.93
N GLN A 27 -1.58 2.46 -9.86
CA GLN A 27 -0.23 2.21 -9.37
C GLN A 27 -0.24 1.83 -7.89
N GLY A 28 -1.07 2.49 -7.08
CA GLY A 28 -1.17 2.18 -5.66
C GLY A 28 -1.62 0.75 -5.42
N GLU A 29 -2.63 0.30 -6.15
CA GLU A 29 -3.10 -1.09 -6.04
C GLU A 29 -2.01 -2.08 -6.45
N GLU A 30 -1.32 -1.80 -7.56
CA GLU A 30 -0.24 -2.67 -8.03
C GLU A 30 0.90 -2.75 -7.02
N ILE A 31 1.26 -1.63 -6.42
CA ILE A 31 2.31 -1.59 -5.41
C ILE A 31 1.91 -2.41 -4.20
N ILE A 32 0.69 -2.26 -3.72
CA ILE A 32 0.19 -3.02 -2.57
C ILE A 32 0.24 -4.52 -2.87
N GLU A 33 -0.19 -4.93 -4.05
CA GLU A 33 -0.14 -6.34 -4.44
C GLU A 33 1.29 -6.87 -4.53
N THR A 34 2.25 -6.00 -4.85
CA THR A 34 3.66 -6.39 -4.99
C THR A 34 4.36 -6.54 -3.65
N ILE A 35 4.12 -5.60 -2.71
CA ILE A 35 4.86 -5.55 -1.45
C ILE A 35 4.15 -6.19 -0.28
N SER A 36 2.90 -6.60 -0.45
CA SER A 36 2.11 -7.17 0.63
C SER A 36 1.34 -8.39 0.14
N THR A 37 0.85 -9.18 1.09
CA THR A 37 0.09 -10.39 0.82
C THR A 37 -1.30 -10.24 1.41
N TYR A 38 -2.32 -10.60 0.63
CA TYR A 38 -3.69 -10.54 1.10
C TYR A 38 -4.01 -11.73 2.01
N HIS A 39 -4.56 -11.43 3.17
CA HIS A 39 -5.06 -12.41 4.12
C HIS A 39 -6.56 -12.25 4.27
N GLY A 40 -7.27 -13.32 4.09
CA GLY A 40 -8.72 -13.33 4.26
C GLY A 40 -9.35 -14.61 3.74
N PRO A 41 -10.64 -14.84 4.02
CA PRO A 41 -11.50 -14.11 4.93
C PRO A 41 -11.21 -14.48 6.40
N GLY A 42 -11.51 -13.55 7.31
CA GLY A 42 -11.31 -13.84 8.73
C GLY A 42 -11.09 -12.54 9.54
N PRO A 43 -10.85 -12.68 10.84
CA PRO A 43 -10.66 -11.51 11.70
C PRO A 43 -9.40 -10.70 11.36
N GLU A 44 -8.46 -11.28 10.64
CA GLU A 44 -7.25 -10.59 10.22
C GLU A 44 -7.25 -10.28 8.72
N GLN A 45 -8.43 -10.12 8.14
CA GLN A 45 -8.56 -9.82 6.72
C GLN A 45 -7.87 -8.51 6.36
N GLY A 46 -7.10 -8.51 5.27
CA GLY A 46 -6.42 -7.33 4.76
C GLY A 46 -5.11 -7.65 4.08
N TRP A 47 -4.40 -6.59 3.70
CA TRP A 47 -3.09 -6.70 3.05
C TRP A 47 -2.00 -6.47 4.09
N TYR A 48 -1.09 -7.43 4.22
CA TYR A 48 -0.03 -7.38 5.22
C TYR A 48 1.34 -7.38 4.56
N THR A 49 2.22 -6.52 5.02
CA THR A 49 3.61 -6.48 4.53
C THR A 49 4.38 -7.69 5.05
N LYS A 50 5.61 -7.88 4.55
CA LYS A 50 6.48 -8.96 5.02
C LYS A 50 6.76 -8.87 6.53
N GLU A 51 6.67 -7.66 7.07
CA GLU A 51 6.87 -7.42 8.50
C GLU A 51 5.61 -7.63 9.31
N GLY A 52 4.50 -8.02 8.68
CA GLY A 52 3.25 -8.27 9.35
C GLY A 52 2.42 -7.02 9.64
N LYS A 53 2.71 -5.92 8.97
CA LYS A 53 1.98 -4.66 9.16
C LYS A 53 0.84 -4.54 8.17
N LEU A 54 -0.33 -4.18 8.67
CA LEU A 54 -1.53 -4.01 7.83
C LEU A 54 -1.46 -2.71 7.04
N VAL A 55 -1.63 -2.83 5.72
CA VAL A 55 -1.78 -1.67 4.84
C VAL A 55 -3.26 -1.36 4.76
N PHE A 56 -3.70 -0.25 5.36
CA PHE A 56 -5.12 0.06 5.40
C PHE A 56 -5.54 1.13 4.39
N GLY A 57 -4.60 1.67 3.64
CA GLY A 57 -4.92 2.63 2.60
C GLY A 57 -3.68 3.26 2.00
N PHE A 58 -3.91 4.12 1.02
CA PHE A 58 -2.84 4.90 0.42
C PHE A 58 -3.42 6.20 -0.12
N TYR A 59 -2.54 7.18 -0.34
CA TYR A 59 -2.92 8.38 -1.05
C TYR A 59 -1.76 8.85 -1.90
N CYS A 60 -2.04 9.76 -2.81
CA CYS A 60 -1.04 10.32 -3.71
C CYS A 60 -0.76 11.76 -3.35
N GLU A 61 0.50 12.07 -3.33
CA GLU A 61 0.96 13.40 -2.95
C GLU A 61 1.40 14.19 -4.17
#